data_512653ebc8550fbc8d513101a6ae65fa
#
_entry.id   512653ebc8550fbc8d513101a6ae65fa
#
_cell.length_a   1.000
_cell.length_b   1.000
_cell.length_c   1.000
_cell.angle_alpha   90.00
_cell.angle_beta   90.00
_cell.angle_gamma   90.00
#
_symmetry.space_group_name_H-M   'P 1'
#
loop_
_entity.id
_entity.type
_entity.pdbx_description
1 polymer ?
#
loop_
_entity_poly.entity_id
_entity_poly.type
_entity_poly.pdbx_seq_one_letter_code
_entity_poly.pdbx_strand_id
1 'polypeptide(L)'
;MDLESIKMTLHTLHEQQKYNEFGSDRYALLFKPGTYNLDVTVDYYVQALGLGRYPSDVIINGAVQSITTTSSNGVSNKVTTMFWRGAENFKIVPQDDEMIYWAVSQAAPYRRMHVAGDINFDKGSWASGGVLANSLVEGRAGLTTGQQWMTRNSRIGSWEGGNWNRVFVGVEGAPHDSWPDKPTTIIEKTPVVREKPFLIYTVSGDYAVFVPALLRETSGPSWINGDEEGELIPIDSFHIAFPDKDNATSINQALADGKHILFTPGIYQIDETLTITKPNTVMLGLGMPTLIPQNGKIALTTDDIPGVKLAGFMVDAGPELSPTLIQIGYENADADYFDNPISLHDIYCRVGGAVVGQTETTVTINSNYVIGDHFWLWRADHGVGTEWMDGQNKHGLVVNGDHVTIYGLFNEHFQGYQTLWKGEHGRTYFYQSEIPYHPPSIEIWNDNEKPGYASYKVADNVQNHEAYGLGIYSFFSGEQTVSNNVRLENAMEVPNHSGIEIRHISTFAGLNGGINHSINGLGPSTEVGELKHYDGFKGKE
;
A
#
# COMPACT_ATOMS: atom_id res chain seq x y z
N MET A 1 -3.91 15.22 -29.92
CA MET A 1 -5.21 14.48 -29.88
C MET A 1 -6.26 15.52 -29.51
N ASP A 2 -7.35 15.60 -30.23
CA ASP A 2 -8.44 16.51 -29.85
C ASP A 2 -9.21 15.94 -28.65
N LEU A 3 -9.99 16.77 -27.98
CA LEU A 3 -10.68 16.42 -26.72
C LEU A 3 -11.65 15.23 -26.89
N GLU A 4 -12.35 15.16 -28.00
CA GLU A 4 -13.32 14.07 -28.25
C GLU A 4 -12.61 12.72 -28.45
N SER A 5 -11.46 12.72 -29.12
CA SER A 5 -10.62 11.52 -29.25
C SER A 5 -10.08 11.06 -27.88
N ILE A 6 -9.71 11.99 -27.00
CA ILE A 6 -9.29 11.66 -25.63
C ILE A 6 -10.44 11.02 -24.86
N LYS A 7 -11.63 11.63 -24.86
CA LYS A 7 -12.82 11.08 -24.18
C LYS A 7 -13.18 9.69 -24.67
N MET A 8 -13.13 9.47 -25.98
CA MET A 8 -13.42 8.16 -26.58
C MET A 8 -12.38 7.10 -26.15
N THR A 9 -11.10 7.47 -26.09
CA THR A 9 -10.04 6.58 -25.60
C THR A 9 -10.25 6.22 -24.14
N LEU A 10 -10.56 7.19 -23.28
CA LEU A 10 -10.84 6.96 -21.86
C LEU A 10 -12.07 6.07 -21.66
N HIS A 11 -13.14 6.30 -22.43
CA HIS A 11 -14.32 5.44 -22.39
C HIS A 11 -14.02 4.00 -22.81
N THR A 12 -13.26 3.80 -23.88
CA THR A 12 -12.85 2.47 -24.34
C THR A 12 -12.02 1.76 -23.27
N LEU A 13 -11.08 2.47 -22.66
CA LEU A 13 -10.25 1.92 -21.60
C LEU A 13 -11.09 1.53 -20.37
N HIS A 14 -12.03 2.38 -19.95
CA HIS A 14 -12.96 2.07 -18.87
C HIS A 14 -13.76 0.79 -19.17
N GLU A 15 -14.32 0.65 -20.37
CA GLU A 15 -15.07 -0.56 -20.75
C GLU A 15 -14.21 -1.83 -20.72
N GLN A 16 -12.93 -1.73 -21.04
CA GLN A 16 -11.99 -2.84 -21.00
C GLN A 16 -11.57 -3.23 -19.59
N GLN A 17 -11.37 -2.23 -18.70
CA GLN A 17 -10.69 -2.45 -17.41
C GLN A 17 -11.61 -2.53 -16.19
N LYS A 18 -12.84 -2.05 -16.27
CA LYS A 18 -13.75 -1.95 -15.09
C LYS A 18 -14.03 -3.27 -14.35
N TYR A 19 -13.85 -4.42 -15.00
CA TYR A 19 -14.02 -5.76 -14.40
C TYR A 19 -12.76 -6.65 -14.53
N ASN A 20 -11.64 -6.08 -14.94
CA ASN A 20 -10.43 -6.82 -15.30
C ASN A 20 -9.49 -7.04 -14.09
N GLU A 21 -10.04 -7.59 -13.00
CA GLU A 21 -9.34 -7.73 -11.72
C GLU A 21 -8.00 -8.50 -11.80
N PHE A 22 -7.94 -9.55 -12.61
CA PHE A 22 -6.73 -10.35 -12.81
C PHE A 22 -6.19 -10.27 -14.23
N GLY A 23 -6.51 -9.21 -14.95
CA GLY A 23 -6.05 -9.02 -16.31
C GLY A 23 -4.55 -8.74 -16.43
N SER A 24 -4.04 -8.97 -17.64
CA SER A 24 -2.64 -8.77 -17.99
C SER A 24 -2.29 -7.34 -18.40
N ASP A 25 -3.29 -6.56 -18.80
CA ASP A 25 -3.06 -5.22 -19.35
C ASP A 25 -2.76 -4.19 -18.25
N ARG A 26 -1.84 -3.28 -18.55
CA ARG A 26 -1.39 -2.22 -17.65
C ARG A 26 -1.37 -0.90 -18.39
N TYR A 27 -1.85 0.19 -17.78
CA TYR A 27 -1.96 1.49 -18.42
C TYR A 27 -1.50 2.63 -17.53
N ALA A 28 -0.72 3.55 -18.11
CA ALA A 28 -0.39 4.83 -17.53
C ALA A 28 -0.98 5.97 -18.37
N LEU A 29 -1.91 6.72 -17.81
CA LEU A 29 -2.49 7.89 -18.43
C LEU A 29 -1.67 9.13 -18.06
N LEU A 30 -0.85 9.61 -18.96
CA LEU A 30 0.11 10.70 -18.72
C LEU A 30 -0.46 12.02 -19.22
N PHE A 31 -0.78 12.94 -18.30
CA PHE A 31 -1.33 14.26 -18.61
C PHE A 31 -0.24 15.31 -18.50
N LYS A 32 0.15 15.92 -19.63
CA LYS A 32 1.09 17.06 -19.66
C LYS A 32 0.48 18.28 -18.97
N PRO A 33 1.31 19.24 -18.50
CA PRO A 33 0.81 20.51 -17.97
C PRO A 33 -0.21 21.17 -18.90
N GLY A 34 -1.34 21.59 -18.32
CA GLY A 34 -2.48 22.16 -19.06
C GLY A 34 -3.80 21.98 -18.32
N THR A 35 -4.87 22.47 -18.96
CA THR A 35 -6.25 22.37 -18.44
C THR A 35 -7.09 21.50 -19.35
N TYR A 36 -7.80 20.55 -18.76
CA TYR A 36 -8.59 19.54 -19.46
C TYR A 36 -10.04 19.56 -18.92
N ASN A 37 -11.03 19.64 -19.84
CA ASN A 37 -12.46 19.63 -19.50
C ASN A 37 -13.02 18.22 -19.74
N LEU A 38 -12.79 17.31 -18.80
CA LEU A 38 -13.20 15.90 -18.91
C LEU A 38 -13.19 15.21 -17.54
N ASP A 39 -13.84 14.05 -17.50
CA ASP A 39 -13.74 13.10 -16.39
C ASP A 39 -12.79 11.95 -16.76
N VAL A 40 -12.00 11.52 -15.79
CA VAL A 40 -11.11 10.36 -15.89
C VAL A 40 -11.59 9.33 -14.88
N THR A 41 -12.14 8.23 -15.36
CA THR A 41 -12.44 7.06 -14.52
C THR A 41 -11.22 6.14 -14.50
N VAL A 42 -10.79 5.78 -13.30
CA VAL A 42 -9.59 4.94 -13.08
C VAL A 42 -10.02 3.57 -12.60
N ASP A 43 -9.66 2.56 -13.37
CA ASP A 43 -10.05 1.16 -13.16
C ASP A 43 -8.84 0.27 -12.84
N TYR A 44 -9.01 -1.07 -12.87
CA TYR A 44 -7.94 -2.02 -12.61
C TYR A 44 -6.72 -1.78 -13.51
N TYR A 45 -5.56 -1.70 -12.89
CA TYR A 45 -4.25 -1.50 -13.54
C TYR A 45 -4.16 -0.24 -14.41
N VAL A 46 -4.96 0.75 -14.09
CA VAL A 46 -4.87 2.09 -14.67
C VAL A 46 -4.31 3.05 -13.63
N GLN A 47 -3.31 3.81 -14.00
CA GLN A 47 -2.77 4.89 -13.19
C GLN A 47 -2.87 6.21 -13.96
N ALA A 48 -3.57 7.20 -13.40
CA ALA A 48 -3.63 8.55 -13.95
C ALA A 48 -2.54 9.42 -13.29
N LEU A 49 -1.69 10.04 -14.09
CA LEU A 49 -0.52 10.79 -13.65
C LEU A 49 -0.48 12.18 -14.29
N GLY A 50 -0.53 13.22 -13.47
CA GLY A 50 -0.25 14.58 -13.87
C GLY A 50 1.26 14.82 -13.93
N LEU A 51 1.76 15.23 -15.09
CA LEU A 51 3.20 15.44 -15.33
C LEU A 51 3.66 16.88 -15.01
N GLY A 52 2.96 17.56 -14.12
CA GLY A 52 3.37 18.86 -13.61
C GLY A 52 4.41 18.77 -12.49
N ARG A 53 5.12 19.85 -12.22
CA ARG A 53 5.95 19.97 -11.02
C ARG A 53 5.07 20.08 -9.78
N TYR A 54 3.90 20.71 -9.93
CA TYR A 54 2.88 20.88 -8.89
C TYR A 54 1.51 20.37 -9.40
N PRO A 55 0.61 19.97 -8.49
CA PRO A 55 -0.74 19.58 -8.89
C PRO A 55 -1.47 20.63 -9.74
N SER A 56 -1.24 21.91 -9.47
CA SER A 56 -1.84 23.03 -10.21
C SER A 56 -1.36 23.18 -11.67
N ASP A 57 -0.32 22.47 -12.07
CA ASP A 57 0.16 22.50 -13.46
C ASP A 57 -0.72 21.64 -14.37
N VAL A 58 -1.46 20.67 -13.82
CA VAL A 58 -2.36 19.78 -14.56
C VAL A 58 -3.76 19.87 -13.93
N ILE A 59 -4.63 20.65 -14.59
CA ILE A 59 -5.97 20.94 -14.07
C ILE A 59 -7.00 20.10 -14.82
N ILE A 60 -7.81 19.36 -14.08
CA ILE A 60 -8.98 18.65 -14.59
C ILE A 60 -10.23 19.40 -14.13
N ASN A 61 -10.91 20.07 -15.06
CA ASN A 61 -12.27 20.60 -14.83
C ASN A 61 -13.25 19.44 -15.04
N GLY A 62 -13.61 18.78 -13.95
CA GLY A 62 -14.34 17.53 -13.90
C GLY A 62 -13.82 16.66 -12.78
N ALA A 63 -13.60 15.37 -13.02
CA ALA A 63 -13.20 14.39 -12.00
C ALA A 63 -12.00 13.54 -12.44
N VAL A 64 -11.15 13.17 -11.48
CA VAL A 64 -10.31 11.97 -11.55
C VAL A 64 -10.81 11.05 -10.45
N GLN A 65 -11.50 9.98 -10.81
CA GLN A 65 -12.33 9.22 -9.89
C GLN A 65 -12.28 7.72 -10.13
N SER A 66 -12.66 6.99 -9.09
CA SER A 66 -12.97 5.55 -9.13
C SER A 66 -14.37 5.34 -8.60
N ILE A 67 -15.23 4.73 -9.39
CA ILE A 67 -16.65 4.57 -9.07
C ILE A 67 -17.12 3.13 -9.35
N THR A 68 -18.09 2.67 -8.57
CA THR A 68 -18.77 1.40 -8.84
C THR A 68 -19.62 1.49 -10.10
N THR A 69 -19.55 0.45 -10.90
CA THR A 69 -20.35 0.32 -12.13
C THR A 69 -21.15 -0.98 -12.08
N THR A 70 -22.32 -0.97 -12.71
CA THR A 70 -23.14 -2.17 -12.90
C THR A 70 -23.30 -2.44 -14.38
N SER A 71 -22.97 -3.65 -14.81
CA SER A 71 -23.13 -4.06 -16.21
C SER A 71 -24.60 -4.28 -16.58
N SER A 72 -24.90 -4.33 -17.86
CA SER A 72 -26.25 -4.59 -18.38
C SER A 72 -26.86 -5.94 -17.94
N ASN A 73 -26.03 -6.90 -17.56
CA ASN A 73 -26.44 -8.20 -17.02
C ASN A 73 -26.52 -8.22 -15.47
N GLY A 74 -26.41 -7.06 -14.82
CA GLY A 74 -26.53 -6.92 -13.36
C GLY A 74 -25.27 -7.23 -12.56
N VAL A 75 -24.12 -7.51 -13.19
CA VAL A 75 -22.85 -7.65 -12.49
C VAL A 75 -22.36 -6.26 -12.08
N SER A 76 -22.08 -6.07 -10.79
CA SER A 76 -21.49 -4.85 -10.25
C SER A 76 -20.11 -5.15 -9.69
N ASN A 77 -19.13 -4.30 -9.95
CA ASN A 77 -17.94 -4.29 -9.15
C ASN A 77 -18.26 -3.70 -7.76
N LYS A 78 -17.67 -4.31 -6.75
CA LYS A 78 -17.85 -3.91 -5.35
C LYS A 78 -16.66 -3.06 -4.93
N VAL A 79 -16.87 -2.07 -4.08
CA VAL A 79 -15.75 -1.24 -3.59
C VAL A 79 -14.70 -2.09 -2.86
N THR A 80 -15.11 -3.17 -2.21
CA THR A 80 -14.22 -4.14 -1.56
C THR A 80 -13.23 -4.83 -2.50
N THR A 81 -13.46 -4.83 -3.82
CA THR A 81 -12.57 -5.40 -4.83
C THR A 81 -11.98 -4.35 -5.78
N MET A 82 -12.14 -3.06 -5.50
CA MET A 82 -11.61 -1.99 -6.37
C MET A 82 -10.16 -1.69 -6.06
N PHE A 83 -9.28 -2.60 -6.45
CA PHE A 83 -7.83 -2.62 -6.22
C PHE A 83 -7.03 -2.08 -7.41
N TRP A 84 -5.71 -2.04 -7.25
CA TRP A 84 -4.68 -1.85 -8.29
C TRP A 84 -5.00 -0.74 -9.27
N ARG A 85 -5.16 0.45 -8.74
CA ARG A 85 -5.39 1.69 -9.48
C ARG A 85 -4.72 2.85 -8.77
N GLY A 86 -4.57 3.98 -9.41
CA GLY A 86 -3.96 5.12 -8.73
C GLY A 86 -4.19 6.43 -9.47
N ALA A 87 -4.20 7.52 -8.72
CA ALA A 87 -4.19 8.87 -9.26
C ALA A 87 -3.17 9.74 -8.52
N GLU A 88 -2.40 10.53 -9.28
CA GLU A 88 -1.31 11.31 -8.72
C GLU A 88 -1.12 12.64 -9.45
N ASN A 89 -0.96 13.72 -8.67
CA ASN A 89 -0.46 15.01 -9.11
C ASN A 89 -1.40 15.79 -10.05
N PHE A 90 -2.67 15.97 -9.61
CA PHE A 90 -3.67 16.78 -10.33
C PHE A 90 -4.29 17.82 -9.43
N LYS A 91 -4.69 18.95 -10.01
CA LYS A 91 -5.73 19.81 -9.47
C LYS A 91 -7.08 19.44 -10.11
N ILE A 92 -8.03 19.06 -9.26
CA ILE A 92 -9.40 18.71 -9.65
C ILE A 92 -10.31 19.87 -9.30
N VAL A 93 -11.05 20.35 -10.28
CA VAL A 93 -12.08 21.37 -10.12
C VAL A 93 -13.42 20.71 -10.50
N PRO A 94 -14.19 20.24 -9.51
CA PRO A 94 -15.49 19.63 -9.75
C PRO A 94 -16.41 20.59 -10.51
N GLN A 95 -17.25 20.06 -11.39
CA GLN A 95 -18.30 20.85 -12.03
C GLN A 95 -19.51 20.95 -11.09
N ASP A 96 -20.13 22.11 -11.04
CA ASP A 96 -21.39 22.35 -10.30
C ASP A 96 -21.37 21.86 -8.83
N ASP A 97 -20.19 21.93 -8.16
CA ASP A 97 -19.97 21.44 -6.79
C ASP A 97 -20.26 19.93 -6.62
N GLU A 98 -20.11 19.14 -7.68
CA GLU A 98 -20.30 17.69 -7.62
C GLU A 98 -19.27 17.02 -6.69
N MET A 99 -19.74 15.99 -5.97
CA MET A 99 -18.89 15.15 -5.14
C MET A 99 -17.94 14.32 -6.01
N ILE A 100 -16.63 14.39 -5.72
CA ILE A 100 -15.63 13.48 -6.31
C ILE A 100 -15.67 12.15 -5.55
N TYR A 101 -15.58 11.05 -6.28
CA TYR A 101 -15.53 9.71 -5.68
C TYR A 101 -14.20 9.02 -5.97
N TRP A 102 -13.49 8.68 -4.91
CA TRP A 102 -12.38 7.72 -4.98
C TRP A 102 -12.77 6.48 -4.19
N ALA A 103 -13.81 5.77 -4.70
CA ALA A 103 -14.41 4.61 -4.05
C ALA A 103 -13.55 3.37 -4.32
N VAL A 104 -12.67 3.03 -3.35
CA VAL A 104 -11.61 2.04 -3.53
C VAL A 104 -11.37 1.25 -2.25
N SER A 105 -10.61 0.17 -2.41
CA SER A 105 -9.97 -0.58 -1.33
C SER A 105 -8.44 -0.56 -1.49
N GLN A 106 -7.74 -1.61 -1.07
CA GLN A 106 -6.28 -1.67 -1.01
C GLN A 106 -5.60 -1.38 -2.36
N ALA A 107 -4.34 -0.99 -2.33
CA ALA A 107 -3.51 -0.69 -3.52
C ALA A 107 -4.13 0.34 -4.48
N ALA A 108 -4.72 1.37 -3.92
CA ALA A 108 -5.38 2.43 -4.68
C ALA A 108 -5.08 3.83 -4.11
N PRO A 109 -3.83 4.31 -4.20
CA PRO A 109 -3.43 5.58 -3.63
C PRO A 109 -4.01 6.77 -4.39
N TYR A 110 -4.41 7.79 -3.64
CA TYR A 110 -4.74 9.13 -4.13
C TYR A 110 -3.68 10.08 -3.59
N ARG A 111 -2.65 10.34 -4.40
CA ARG A 111 -1.45 11.04 -3.96
C ARG A 111 -1.30 12.41 -4.59
N ARG A 112 -0.79 13.37 -3.81
CA ARG A 112 -0.38 14.66 -4.35
C ARG A 112 -1.49 15.32 -5.16
N MET A 113 -2.71 15.23 -4.64
CA MET A 113 -3.91 15.76 -5.27
C MET A 113 -4.31 17.10 -4.65
N HIS A 114 -4.85 18.00 -5.47
CA HIS A 114 -5.54 19.20 -5.03
C HIS A 114 -7.00 19.11 -5.46
N VAL A 115 -7.90 18.76 -4.56
CA VAL A 115 -9.34 18.70 -4.82
C VAL A 115 -9.97 20.02 -4.35
N ALA A 116 -10.44 20.83 -5.30
CA ALA A 116 -11.13 22.10 -5.03
C ALA A 116 -12.62 21.87 -4.74
N GLY A 117 -12.94 20.97 -3.82
CA GLY A 117 -14.29 20.57 -3.46
C GLY A 117 -14.29 19.41 -2.47
N ASP A 118 -15.40 18.67 -2.45
CA ASP A 118 -15.62 17.50 -1.58
C ASP A 118 -15.17 16.20 -2.25
N ILE A 119 -14.68 15.25 -1.45
CA ILE A 119 -14.33 13.89 -1.90
C ILE A 119 -14.86 12.83 -0.94
N ASN A 120 -15.40 11.74 -1.49
CA ASN A 120 -15.85 10.57 -0.75
C ASN A 120 -15.14 9.31 -1.24
N PHE A 121 -14.68 8.46 -0.31
CA PHE A 121 -13.79 7.34 -0.60
C PHE A 121 -14.49 5.97 -0.68
N ASP A 122 -15.80 5.89 -0.54
CA ASP A 122 -16.53 4.62 -0.56
C ASP A 122 -17.86 4.61 -1.32
N LYS A 123 -18.35 5.78 -1.71
CA LYS A 123 -19.65 5.94 -2.41
C LYS A 123 -20.80 5.17 -1.71
N GLY A 124 -20.80 5.15 -0.37
CA GLY A 124 -21.81 4.44 0.41
C GLY A 124 -21.66 2.92 0.44
N SER A 125 -20.46 2.40 0.14
CA SER A 125 -20.12 0.98 0.15
C SER A 125 -19.06 0.66 1.21
N TRP A 126 -18.84 -0.64 1.47
CA TRP A 126 -17.85 -1.13 2.43
C TRP A 126 -16.44 -1.16 1.80
N ALA A 127 -15.75 -0.01 1.80
CA ALA A 127 -14.34 0.03 1.44
C ALA A 127 -13.49 -0.61 2.54
N SER A 128 -12.59 -1.55 2.20
CA SER A 128 -11.74 -2.23 3.19
C SER A 128 -10.61 -1.35 3.71
N GLY A 129 -10.21 -0.35 2.94
CA GLY A 129 -9.19 0.62 3.30
C GLY A 129 -8.63 1.33 2.07
N GLY A 130 -7.93 2.43 2.29
CA GLY A 130 -7.27 3.19 1.24
C GLY A 130 -6.38 4.27 1.80
N VAL A 131 -5.73 5.03 0.91
CA VAL A 131 -4.72 6.03 1.28
C VAL A 131 -4.92 7.33 0.53
N LEU A 132 -5.01 8.43 1.31
CA LEU A 132 -4.85 9.80 0.83
C LEU A 132 -3.50 10.33 1.33
N ALA A 133 -2.59 10.69 0.44
CA ALA A 133 -1.26 11.13 0.83
C ALA A 133 -0.83 12.41 0.12
N ASN A 134 -0.14 13.28 0.85
CA ASN A 134 0.48 14.51 0.32
C ASN A 134 -0.51 15.37 -0.49
N SER A 135 -1.74 15.54 0.01
CA SER A 135 -2.86 16.08 -0.77
C SER A 135 -3.56 17.25 -0.06
N LEU A 136 -4.19 18.10 -0.85
CA LEU A 136 -5.07 19.16 -0.40
C LEU A 136 -6.51 18.85 -0.82
N VAL A 137 -7.43 18.80 0.13
CA VAL A 137 -8.88 18.79 -0.11
C VAL A 137 -9.46 20.05 0.51
N GLU A 138 -9.93 20.99 -0.32
CA GLU A 138 -10.46 22.28 0.18
C GLU A 138 -11.76 22.10 0.95
N GLY A 139 -12.57 21.14 0.53
CA GLY A 139 -13.85 20.82 1.14
C GLY A 139 -13.76 19.66 2.14
N ARG A 140 -14.81 18.85 2.15
CA ARG A 140 -14.95 17.68 3.01
C ARG A 140 -14.32 16.45 2.35
N ALA A 141 -13.54 15.72 3.13
CA ALA A 141 -13.08 14.38 2.81
C ALA A 141 -13.79 13.37 3.70
N GLY A 142 -14.00 12.13 3.25
CA GLY A 142 -14.58 11.15 4.16
C GLY A 142 -15.10 9.86 3.55
N LEU A 143 -15.69 9.07 4.45
CA LEU A 143 -16.31 7.77 4.20
C LEU A 143 -17.78 7.81 4.61
N THR A 144 -18.61 6.97 4.03
CA THR A 144 -19.99 6.75 4.47
C THR A 144 -20.06 5.52 5.37
N THR A 145 -19.72 4.36 4.85
CA THR A 145 -19.74 3.07 5.55
C THR A 145 -18.38 2.36 5.52
N GLY A 146 -17.38 2.96 4.90
CA GLY A 146 -16.03 2.39 4.76
C GLY A 146 -15.41 2.03 6.10
N GLN A 147 -14.61 0.97 6.09
CA GLN A 147 -14.11 0.32 7.29
C GLN A 147 -12.90 1.06 7.86
N GLN A 148 -11.86 1.22 7.06
CA GLN A 148 -10.57 1.71 7.47
C GLN A 148 -10.03 2.72 6.47
N TRP A 149 -9.25 3.69 6.92
CA TRP A 149 -8.65 4.69 6.03
C TRP A 149 -7.43 5.36 6.64
N MET A 150 -6.42 5.59 5.80
CA MET A 150 -5.25 6.38 6.16
C MET A 150 -5.18 7.69 5.40
N THR A 151 -4.89 8.77 6.13
CA THR A 151 -4.53 10.07 5.55
C THR A 151 -3.18 10.50 6.10
N ARG A 152 -2.23 10.86 5.22
CA ARG A 152 -0.87 11.24 5.60
C ARG A 152 -0.43 12.53 4.90
N ASN A 153 0.23 13.43 5.66
CA ASN A 153 0.79 14.68 5.14
C ASN A 153 -0.16 15.42 4.19
N SER A 154 -1.39 15.60 4.64
CA SER A 154 -2.44 16.23 3.84
C SER A 154 -3.08 17.40 4.59
N ARG A 155 -3.76 18.26 3.86
CA ARG A 155 -4.64 19.30 4.42
C ARG A 155 -6.05 19.03 3.94
N ILE A 156 -7.00 18.97 4.86
CA ILE A 156 -8.42 18.73 4.56
C ILE A 156 -9.28 19.81 5.24
N GLY A 157 -10.34 20.23 4.57
CA GLY A 157 -11.29 21.19 5.14
C GLY A 157 -12.04 20.60 6.33
N SER A 158 -12.50 19.36 6.20
CA SER A 158 -13.10 18.57 7.27
C SER A 158 -13.08 17.09 6.93
N TRP A 159 -13.35 16.23 7.94
CA TRP A 159 -13.53 14.80 7.75
C TRP A 159 -14.88 14.32 8.25
N GLU A 160 -15.51 13.40 7.52
CA GLU A 160 -16.78 12.79 7.92
C GLU A 160 -16.74 11.27 7.75
N GLY A 161 -17.32 10.55 8.70
CA GLY A 161 -17.56 9.11 8.62
C GLY A 161 -16.33 8.23 8.89
N GLY A 162 -16.50 6.94 8.59
CA GLY A 162 -15.56 5.87 8.88
C GLY A 162 -15.87 5.14 10.19
N ASN A 163 -15.84 3.79 10.15
CA ASN A 163 -16.47 3.00 11.21
C ASN A 163 -15.49 2.20 12.08
N TRP A 164 -14.31 1.79 11.56
CA TRP A 164 -13.47 0.86 12.29
C TRP A 164 -12.12 1.44 12.70
N ASN A 165 -11.40 2.05 11.78
CA ASN A 165 -10.05 2.50 12.00
C ASN A 165 -9.69 3.63 11.02
N ARG A 166 -9.49 4.82 11.57
CA ARG A 166 -9.07 6.00 10.80
C ARG A 166 -7.78 6.53 11.38
N VAL A 167 -6.78 6.67 10.55
CA VAL A 167 -5.46 7.14 10.98
C VAL A 167 -5.06 8.38 10.20
N PHE A 168 -4.68 9.41 10.94
CA PHE A 168 -4.23 10.69 10.41
C PHE A 168 -2.81 10.97 10.91
N VAL A 169 -1.85 11.06 9.98
CA VAL A 169 -0.44 11.26 10.30
C VAL A 169 0.03 12.56 9.64
N GLY A 170 0.36 13.57 10.44
CA GLY A 170 0.78 14.87 9.92
C GLY A 170 -0.31 15.55 9.07
N VAL A 171 -1.57 15.47 9.48
CA VAL A 171 -2.73 15.99 8.73
C VAL A 171 -3.25 17.27 9.36
N GLU A 172 -3.30 18.34 8.58
CA GLU A 172 -3.94 19.59 8.94
C GLU A 172 -5.45 19.49 8.66
N GLY A 173 -6.28 19.83 9.68
CA GLY A 173 -7.74 19.66 9.61
C GLY A 173 -8.24 18.25 9.94
N ALA A 174 -7.40 17.40 10.53
CA ALA A 174 -7.84 16.11 11.06
C ALA A 174 -8.96 16.27 12.09
N PRO A 175 -9.92 15.32 12.18
CA PRO A 175 -11.04 15.42 13.11
C PRO A 175 -10.56 15.34 14.57
N HIS A 176 -11.19 16.11 15.45
CA HIS A 176 -10.99 16.03 16.90
C HIS A 176 -11.93 14.99 17.52
N ASP A 177 -11.83 13.76 17.04
CA ASP A 177 -12.65 12.65 17.51
C ASP A 177 -11.98 11.93 18.69
N SER A 178 -12.78 11.24 19.49
CA SER A 178 -12.32 10.51 20.66
C SER A 178 -12.42 8.99 20.44
N TRP A 179 -11.31 8.29 20.60
CA TRP A 179 -11.27 6.85 20.71
C TRP A 179 -11.97 6.39 22.02
N PRO A 180 -12.71 5.26 22.05
CA PRO A 180 -13.05 4.37 20.92
C PRO A 180 -14.36 4.71 20.23
N ASP A 181 -15.16 5.64 20.73
CA ASP A 181 -16.50 5.95 20.21
C ASP A 181 -16.49 6.41 18.76
N LYS A 182 -15.44 7.13 18.41
CA LYS A 182 -15.09 7.45 17.03
C LYS A 182 -13.65 6.98 16.80
N PRO A 183 -13.45 5.82 16.14
CA PRO A 183 -12.16 5.14 16.11
C PRO A 183 -11.13 5.88 15.25
N THR A 184 -10.59 6.94 15.79
CA THR A 184 -9.64 7.85 15.15
C THR A 184 -8.32 7.85 15.90
N THR A 185 -7.23 7.70 15.14
CA THR A 185 -5.85 7.79 15.63
C THR A 185 -5.18 8.98 14.97
N ILE A 186 -4.66 9.91 15.76
CA ILE A 186 -4.02 11.12 15.27
C ILE A 186 -2.56 11.15 15.72
N ILE A 187 -1.67 11.32 14.77
CA ILE A 187 -0.25 11.60 14.97
C ILE A 187 -0.03 13.00 14.38
N GLU A 188 0.19 13.99 15.22
CA GLU A 188 0.21 15.41 14.83
C GLU A 188 1.25 15.72 13.77
N LYS A 189 2.42 15.08 13.86
CA LYS A 189 3.52 15.24 12.90
C LYS A 189 4.00 13.90 12.40
N THR A 190 4.31 13.84 11.13
CA THR A 190 4.96 12.69 10.51
C THR A 190 6.43 12.68 10.92
N PRO A 191 6.90 11.66 11.67
CA PRO A 191 8.25 11.65 12.22
C PRO A 191 9.35 11.73 11.16
N VAL A 192 9.22 10.95 10.10
CA VAL A 192 10.15 10.93 8.97
C VAL A 192 9.40 10.53 7.71
N VAL A 193 9.59 11.24 6.62
CA VAL A 193 8.98 10.92 5.34
C VAL A 193 9.83 11.41 4.17
N ARG A 194 9.90 10.63 3.13
CA ARG A 194 10.23 11.07 1.78
C ARG A 194 9.00 10.82 0.94
N GLU A 195 8.55 11.81 0.20
CA GLU A 195 7.42 11.62 -0.70
C GLU A 195 7.86 10.81 -1.93
N LYS A 196 6.91 10.13 -2.55
CA LYS A 196 7.15 9.27 -3.71
C LYS A 196 7.79 10.05 -4.86
N PRO A 197 8.85 9.55 -5.51
CA PRO A 197 9.36 10.10 -6.77
C PRO A 197 8.30 10.06 -7.86
N PHE A 198 8.25 11.08 -8.72
CA PHE A 198 7.26 11.17 -9.79
C PHE A 198 7.82 11.76 -11.08
N LEU A 199 7.26 11.31 -12.21
CA LEU A 199 7.63 11.79 -13.55
C LEU A 199 7.04 13.18 -13.79
N ILE A 200 7.83 14.10 -14.35
CA ILE A 200 7.38 15.41 -14.77
C ILE A 200 7.74 15.70 -16.24
N TYR A 201 6.96 16.59 -16.86
CA TYR A 201 7.28 17.21 -18.14
C TYR A 201 7.70 18.65 -17.89
N THR A 202 8.96 18.95 -18.16
CA THR A 202 9.58 20.23 -17.84
C THR A 202 9.13 21.34 -18.81
N VAL A 203 9.34 22.58 -18.43
CA VAL A 203 9.06 23.74 -19.29
C VAL A 203 9.95 23.77 -20.54
N SER A 204 11.12 23.12 -20.53
CA SER A 204 11.98 22.95 -21.71
C SER A 204 11.46 21.92 -22.71
N GLY A 205 10.44 21.13 -22.34
CA GLY A 205 9.86 20.10 -23.19
C GLY A 205 10.46 18.71 -23.02
N ASP A 206 11.26 18.51 -21.98
CA ASP A 206 11.92 17.25 -21.66
C ASP A 206 11.20 16.51 -20.52
N TYR A 207 11.45 15.23 -20.36
CA TYR A 207 11.00 14.46 -19.20
C TYR A 207 12.10 14.40 -18.13
N ALA A 208 11.68 14.41 -16.88
CA ALA A 208 12.55 14.19 -15.73
C ALA A 208 11.77 13.52 -14.59
N VAL A 209 12.47 12.92 -13.64
CA VAL A 209 11.88 12.44 -12.40
C VAL A 209 12.25 13.40 -11.27
N PHE A 210 11.26 13.91 -10.57
CA PHE A 210 11.47 14.67 -9.36
C PHE A 210 11.50 13.72 -8.17
N VAL A 211 12.55 13.81 -7.35
CA VAL A 211 12.75 13.05 -6.11
C VAL A 211 12.64 14.02 -4.95
N PRO A 212 11.54 14.02 -4.18
CA PRO A 212 11.37 14.89 -3.03
C PRO A 212 12.43 14.67 -1.94
N ALA A 213 12.78 15.74 -1.22
CA ALA A 213 13.71 15.66 -0.10
C ALA A 213 13.14 14.85 1.08
N LEU A 214 14.04 14.39 1.94
CA LEU A 214 13.66 13.79 3.22
C LEU A 214 13.15 14.87 4.17
N LEU A 215 11.98 14.66 4.75
CA LEU A 215 11.36 15.55 5.73
C LEU A 215 11.24 14.85 7.09
N ARG A 216 11.31 15.64 8.17
CA ARG A 216 11.14 15.17 9.55
C ARG A 216 10.21 16.09 10.31
N GLU A 217 9.43 15.53 11.24
CA GLU A 217 8.50 16.26 12.11
C GLU A 217 7.60 17.23 11.32
N THR A 218 7.02 16.77 10.22
CA THR A 218 6.27 17.59 9.26
C THR A 218 4.78 17.32 9.29
N SER A 219 3.99 18.28 8.83
CA SER A 219 2.55 18.17 8.60
C SER A 219 2.12 18.90 7.33
N GLY A 220 0.95 18.55 6.80
CA GLY A 220 0.45 19.10 5.55
C GLY A 220 1.20 18.63 4.30
N PRO A 221 0.72 19.01 3.10
CA PRO A 221 1.34 18.64 1.84
C PRO A 221 2.71 19.32 1.65
N SER A 222 3.72 18.57 1.17
CA SER A 222 5.09 19.07 0.98
C SER A 222 5.19 20.20 -0.06
N TRP A 223 4.26 20.26 -0.98
CA TRP A 223 4.25 21.16 -2.13
C TRP A 223 3.39 22.43 -1.94
N ILE A 224 2.69 22.56 -0.82
CA ILE A 224 1.61 23.56 -0.64
C ILE A 224 2.10 25.01 -0.75
N ASN A 225 3.33 25.28 -0.38
CA ASN A 225 3.92 26.63 -0.41
C ASN A 225 4.65 26.94 -1.72
N GLY A 226 4.74 25.98 -2.66
CA GLY A 226 5.37 26.16 -3.96
C GLY A 226 6.91 26.11 -3.94
N ASP A 227 7.53 25.71 -2.84
CA ASP A 227 8.97 25.67 -2.60
C ASP A 227 9.48 24.27 -2.20
N GLU A 228 8.80 23.22 -2.67
CA GLU A 228 9.16 21.85 -2.34
C GLU A 228 10.61 21.51 -2.74
N GLU A 229 11.41 21.14 -1.75
CA GLU A 229 12.79 20.73 -1.93
C GLU A 229 12.90 19.31 -2.50
N GLY A 230 13.93 19.07 -3.30
CA GLY A 230 14.20 17.76 -3.91
C GLY A 230 15.20 17.84 -5.05
N GLU A 231 15.40 16.72 -5.68
CA GLU A 231 16.32 16.57 -6.81
C GLU A 231 15.54 16.32 -8.11
N LEU A 232 15.99 16.97 -9.19
CA LEU A 232 15.46 16.74 -10.53
C LEU A 232 16.44 15.88 -11.32
N ILE A 233 16.08 14.64 -11.61
CA ILE A 233 16.92 13.71 -12.36
C ILE A 233 16.43 13.66 -13.82
N PRO A 234 17.28 14.05 -14.80
CA PRO A 234 16.92 13.99 -16.21
C PRO A 234 16.60 12.57 -16.67
N ILE A 235 15.66 12.44 -17.62
CA ILE A 235 15.23 11.12 -18.11
C ILE A 235 16.38 10.32 -18.74
N ASP A 236 17.38 10.98 -19.29
CA ASP A 236 18.57 10.33 -19.84
C ASP A 236 19.42 9.58 -18.80
N SER A 237 19.22 9.86 -17.51
CA SER A 237 19.83 9.10 -16.41
C SER A 237 19.09 7.78 -16.11
N PHE A 238 17.94 7.57 -16.73
CA PHE A 238 17.14 6.36 -16.59
C PHE A 238 17.33 5.41 -17.76
N HIS A 239 17.32 4.12 -17.47
CA HIS A 239 16.97 3.09 -18.44
C HIS A 239 15.45 2.93 -18.42
N ILE A 240 14.80 3.17 -19.57
CA ILE A 240 13.36 3.00 -19.73
C ILE A 240 13.13 1.55 -20.14
N ALA A 241 12.66 0.74 -19.21
CA ALA A 241 12.41 -0.68 -19.43
C ALA A 241 11.05 -0.93 -20.08
N PHE A 242 11.02 -1.81 -21.07
CA PHE A 242 9.82 -2.24 -21.79
C PHE A 242 9.66 -3.76 -21.65
N PRO A 243 8.45 -4.29 -21.34
CA PRO A 243 8.26 -5.70 -21.05
C PRO A 243 8.52 -6.63 -22.24
N ASP A 244 8.45 -6.11 -23.47
CA ASP A 244 8.70 -6.83 -24.74
C ASP A 244 10.14 -6.74 -25.24
N LYS A 245 11.01 -5.94 -24.59
CA LYS A 245 12.39 -5.67 -25.03
C LYS A 245 13.42 -5.97 -23.98
N ASP A 246 13.06 -5.77 -22.70
CA ASP A 246 13.97 -5.90 -21.58
C ASP A 246 13.74 -7.19 -20.81
N ASN A 247 14.81 -7.74 -20.27
CA ASN A 247 14.83 -8.87 -19.37
C ASN A 247 15.70 -8.54 -18.14
N ALA A 248 15.82 -9.46 -17.21
CA ALA A 248 16.61 -9.23 -16.00
C ALA A 248 18.08 -8.88 -16.30
N THR A 249 18.69 -9.48 -17.34
CA THR A 249 20.08 -9.21 -17.73
C THR A 249 20.26 -7.76 -18.21
N SER A 250 19.38 -7.24 -19.11
CA SER A 250 19.47 -5.86 -19.61
C SER A 250 19.23 -4.83 -18.50
N ILE A 251 18.27 -5.10 -17.61
CA ILE A 251 17.97 -4.21 -16.48
C ILE A 251 19.14 -4.22 -15.48
N ASN A 252 19.70 -5.37 -15.14
CA ASN A 252 20.86 -5.48 -14.26
C ASN A 252 22.11 -4.79 -14.85
N GLN A 253 22.30 -4.87 -16.17
CA GLN A 253 23.38 -4.13 -16.82
C GLN A 253 23.20 -2.62 -16.65
N ALA A 254 21.99 -2.11 -16.86
CA ALA A 254 21.69 -0.70 -16.67
C ALA A 254 21.93 -0.25 -15.21
N LEU A 255 21.51 -1.07 -14.22
CA LEU A 255 21.76 -0.83 -12.80
C LEU A 255 23.27 -0.80 -12.48
N ALA A 256 24.04 -1.75 -13.04
CA ALA A 256 25.49 -1.82 -12.86
C ALA A 256 26.21 -0.60 -13.47
N ASP A 257 25.70 -0.08 -14.59
CA ASP A 257 26.18 1.14 -15.26
C ASP A 257 25.78 2.42 -14.50
N GLY A 258 25.03 2.29 -13.38
CA GLY A 258 24.60 3.42 -12.53
C GLY A 258 23.38 4.16 -13.06
N LYS A 259 22.61 3.56 -13.98
CA LYS A 259 21.32 4.10 -14.40
C LYS A 259 20.24 3.85 -13.35
N HIS A 260 19.31 4.78 -13.26
CA HIS A 260 18.01 4.56 -12.64
C HIS A 260 17.11 3.74 -13.57
N ILE A 261 16.02 3.16 -13.07
CA ILE A 261 15.09 2.37 -13.88
C ILE A 261 13.70 3.03 -13.88
N LEU A 262 13.13 3.19 -15.07
CA LEU A 262 11.74 3.56 -15.27
C LEU A 262 11.02 2.40 -15.97
N PHE A 263 10.17 1.68 -15.23
CA PHE A 263 9.35 0.62 -15.82
C PHE A 263 8.14 1.21 -16.51
N THR A 264 7.97 0.88 -17.79
CA THR A 264 6.72 1.13 -18.51
C THR A 264 5.64 0.11 -18.13
N PRO A 265 4.35 0.41 -18.38
CA PRO A 265 3.27 -0.54 -18.05
C PRO A 265 3.47 -1.89 -18.73
N GLY A 266 3.29 -2.97 -17.96
CA GLY A 266 3.35 -4.34 -18.47
C GLY A 266 3.77 -5.36 -17.43
N ILE A 267 3.91 -6.62 -17.84
CA ILE A 267 4.35 -7.74 -17.01
C ILE A 267 5.75 -8.15 -17.44
N TYR A 268 6.68 -8.16 -16.49
CA TYR A 268 8.09 -8.48 -16.67
C TYR A 268 8.40 -9.85 -16.07
N GLN A 269 8.86 -10.80 -16.89
CA GLN A 269 9.34 -12.09 -16.41
C GLN A 269 10.80 -11.92 -15.96
N ILE A 270 11.08 -12.19 -14.70
CA ILE A 270 12.39 -11.96 -14.06
C ILE A 270 13.07 -13.30 -13.82
N ASP A 271 13.94 -13.71 -14.74
CA ASP A 271 14.67 -14.97 -14.71
C ASP A 271 15.97 -14.91 -13.86
N GLU A 272 16.45 -13.70 -13.55
CA GLU A 272 17.55 -13.43 -12.63
C GLU A 272 17.13 -12.30 -11.67
N THR A 273 17.58 -12.35 -10.43
CA THR A 273 17.31 -11.31 -9.45
C THR A 273 17.77 -9.94 -9.93
N LEU A 274 16.90 -8.95 -9.91
CA LEU A 274 17.29 -7.55 -10.11
C LEU A 274 18.04 -7.06 -8.88
N THR A 275 19.30 -6.61 -9.07
CA THR A 275 20.19 -6.27 -7.95
C THR A 275 20.60 -4.81 -8.00
N ILE A 276 20.26 -4.07 -6.96
CA ILE A 276 20.62 -2.65 -6.81
C ILE A 276 21.85 -2.54 -5.91
N THR A 277 22.97 -2.10 -6.51
CA THR A 277 24.27 -1.99 -5.83
C THR A 277 24.79 -0.54 -5.73
N LYS A 278 24.03 0.44 -6.26
CA LYS A 278 24.45 1.85 -6.25
C LYS A 278 23.55 2.68 -5.34
N PRO A 279 24.13 3.51 -4.45
CA PRO A 279 23.35 4.44 -3.63
C PRO A 279 22.48 5.36 -4.47
N ASN A 280 21.37 5.82 -3.89
CA ASN A 280 20.45 6.77 -4.50
C ASN A 280 19.76 6.28 -5.79
N THR A 281 19.88 5.01 -6.15
CA THR A 281 19.14 4.47 -7.30
C THR A 281 17.64 4.67 -7.13
N VAL A 282 17.00 5.14 -8.19
CA VAL A 282 15.53 5.27 -8.29
C VAL A 282 15.02 4.18 -9.22
N MET A 283 14.06 3.41 -8.75
CA MET A 283 13.31 2.45 -9.56
C MET A 283 11.84 2.85 -9.49
N LEU A 284 11.31 3.38 -10.59
CA LEU A 284 9.97 3.95 -10.67
C LEU A 284 9.12 3.18 -11.68
N GLY A 285 7.95 2.72 -11.27
CA GLY A 285 6.96 2.11 -12.15
C GLY A 285 5.85 3.09 -12.54
N LEU A 286 5.43 3.03 -13.79
CA LEU A 286 4.28 3.75 -14.32
C LEU A 286 3.19 2.74 -14.74
N GLY A 287 1.95 2.93 -14.26
CA GLY A 287 0.82 2.06 -14.60
C GLY A 287 0.91 0.66 -13.97
N MET A 288 1.51 0.57 -12.78
CA MET A 288 1.62 -0.68 -12.01
C MET A 288 2.32 -1.84 -12.76
N PRO A 289 3.52 -1.64 -13.30
CA PRO A 289 4.28 -2.74 -13.88
C PRO A 289 4.42 -3.87 -12.87
N THR A 290 4.34 -5.10 -13.36
CA THR A 290 4.33 -6.29 -12.51
C THR A 290 5.55 -7.15 -12.80
N LEU A 291 6.38 -7.40 -11.79
CA LEU A 291 7.54 -8.29 -11.87
C LEU A 291 7.14 -9.69 -11.43
N ILE A 292 7.51 -10.73 -12.19
CA ILE A 292 7.24 -12.14 -11.84
C ILE A 292 8.57 -12.90 -11.84
N PRO A 293 9.11 -13.24 -10.65
CA PRO A 293 10.34 -14.02 -10.58
C PRO A 293 10.14 -15.43 -11.12
N GLN A 294 11.15 -15.92 -11.83
CA GLN A 294 11.19 -17.27 -12.37
C GLN A 294 12.18 -18.12 -11.58
N ASN A 295 12.04 -19.44 -11.64
CA ASN A 295 12.98 -20.41 -11.08
C ASN A 295 13.23 -20.24 -9.56
N GLY A 296 12.23 -19.83 -8.79
CA GLY A 296 12.34 -19.62 -7.35
C GLY A 296 13.30 -18.50 -6.93
N LYS A 297 13.58 -17.55 -7.83
CA LYS A 297 14.47 -16.42 -7.56
C LYS A 297 13.78 -15.34 -6.72
N ILE A 298 14.59 -14.49 -6.07
CA ILE A 298 14.13 -13.20 -5.53
C ILE A 298 13.91 -12.28 -6.74
N ALA A 299 12.79 -11.57 -6.79
CA ALA A 299 12.54 -10.66 -7.90
C ALA A 299 13.50 -9.46 -7.86
N LEU A 300 13.68 -8.87 -6.67
CA LEU A 300 14.49 -7.67 -6.49
C LEU A 300 15.21 -7.70 -5.14
N THR A 301 16.49 -7.32 -5.15
CA THR A 301 17.29 -7.13 -3.93
C THR A 301 18.09 -5.82 -4.00
N THR A 302 18.34 -5.23 -2.84
CA THR A 302 19.32 -4.14 -2.70
C THR A 302 20.51 -4.63 -1.87
N ASP A 303 21.70 -4.13 -2.17
CA ASP A 303 22.77 -4.13 -1.18
C ASP A 303 22.36 -3.26 0.03
N ASP A 304 23.14 -3.34 1.11
CA ASP A 304 22.99 -2.43 2.26
C ASP A 304 23.64 -1.08 1.92
N ILE A 305 22.87 -0.22 1.26
CA ILE A 305 23.31 1.06 0.68
C ILE A 305 22.25 2.17 0.90
N PRO A 306 22.67 3.44 1.07
CA PRO A 306 21.72 4.50 1.38
C PRO A 306 20.90 4.97 0.18
N GLY A 307 19.71 5.47 0.49
CA GLY A 307 18.95 6.34 -0.38
C GLY A 307 18.32 5.71 -1.61
N VAL A 308 18.21 4.39 -1.69
CA VAL A 308 17.46 3.72 -2.76
C VAL A 308 15.98 4.08 -2.67
N LYS A 309 15.32 4.34 -3.79
CA LYS A 309 13.89 4.64 -3.89
C LYS A 309 13.23 3.61 -4.81
N LEU A 310 12.31 2.84 -4.26
CA LEU A 310 11.49 1.86 -5.00
C LEU A 310 10.04 2.37 -5.02
N ALA A 311 9.43 2.53 -6.18
CA ALA A 311 8.13 3.18 -6.24
C ALA A 311 7.21 2.65 -7.35
N GLY A 312 5.95 2.37 -7.00
CA GLY A 312 4.84 2.23 -7.93
C GLY A 312 4.83 0.96 -8.78
N PHE A 313 5.22 -0.19 -8.27
CA PHE A 313 5.18 -1.46 -8.99
C PHE A 313 4.67 -2.62 -8.15
N MET A 314 4.30 -3.69 -8.82
CA MET A 314 3.83 -4.93 -8.24
C MET A 314 4.87 -6.04 -8.39
N VAL A 315 4.86 -7.01 -7.47
CA VAL A 315 5.59 -8.28 -7.61
C VAL A 315 4.63 -9.42 -7.37
N ASP A 316 4.37 -10.21 -8.40
CA ASP A 316 3.62 -11.47 -8.27
C ASP A 316 4.60 -12.61 -7.99
N ALA A 317 4.25 -13.49 -7.05
CA ALA A 317 5.03 -14.70 -6.83
C ALA A 317 4.99 -15.59 -8.08
N GLY A 318 6.14 -16.13 -8.45
CA GLY A 318 6.26 -17.12 -9.52
C GLY A 318 5.81 -18.53 -9.08
N PRO A 319 5.74 -19.48 -10.02
CA PRO A 319 5.26 -20.84 -9.74
C PRO A 319 6.18 -21.66 -8.84
N GLU A 320 7.45 -21.31 -8.76
CA GLU A 320 8.44 -21.95 -7.91
C GLU A 320 8.69 -21.15 -6.64
N LEU A 321 8.93 -21.84 -5.52
CA LEU A 321 9.08 -21.23 -4.22
C LEU A 321 10.30 -20.30 -4.15
N SER A 322 10.06 -19.00 -3.97
CA SER A 322 11.08 -18.00 -3.71
C SER A 322 11.30 -17.83 -2.20
N PRO A 323 12.51 -17.56 -1.73
CA PRO A 323 12.76 -17.28 -0.32
C PRO A 323 12.09 -15.94 0.12
N THR A 324 12.09 -14.97 -0.77
CA THR A 324 11.36 -13.70 -0.63
C THR A 324 11.16 -13.09 -2.01
N LEU A 325 10.15 -12.22 -2.19
CA LEU A 325 9.96 -11.53 -3.47
C LEU A 325 10.82 -10.27 -3.55
N ILE A 326 10.86 -9.48 -2.47
CA ILE A 326 11.68 -8.26 -2.36
C ILE A 326 12.55 -8.37 -1.11
N GLN A 327 13.84 -8.11 -1.25
CA GLN A 327 14.79 -8.07 -0.15
C GLN A 327 15.52 -6.73 -0.12
N ILE A 328 15.43 -6.01 1.01
CA ILE A 328 16.10 -4.73 1.23
C ILE A 328 17.28 -4.93 2.17
N GLY A 329 18.49 -4.84 1.63
CA GLY A 329 19.72 -5.16 2.33
C GLY A 329 19.97 -6.67 2.46
N TYR A 330 21.18 -7.04 2.79
CA TYR A 330 21.54 -8.42 3.07
C TYR A 330 21.35 -8.77 4.56
N GLU A 331 21.36 -10.04 4.88
CA GLU A 331 21.22 -10.52 6.26
C GLU A 331 22.34 -9.94 7.14
N ASN A 332 21.95 -9.45 8.33
CA ASN A 332 22.83 -8.73 9.28
C ASN A 332 23.38 -7.38 8.75
N ALA A 333 22.66 -6.69 7.89
CA ALA A 333 22.91 -5.30 7.56
C ALA A 333 22.86 -4.44 8.83
N ASP A 334 23.82 -3.54 9.03
CA ASP A 334 23.96 -2.75 10.28
C ASP A 334 24.32 -1.27 10.05
N ALA A 335 24.33 -0.81 8.80
CA ALA A 335 24.70 0.54 8.47
C ALA A 335 23.66 1.58 8.94
N ASP A 336 24.14 2.77 9.31
CA ASP A 336 23.30 3.90 9.71
C ASP A 336 22.96 4.76 8.48
N TYR A 337 21.68 4.80 8.14
CA TYR A 337 21.16 5.61 7.04
C TYR A 337 20.20 6.69 7.52
N PHE A 338 20.37 7.19 8.75
CA PHE A 338 19.52 8.21 9.32
C PHE A 338 19.31 9.41 8.38
N ASP A 339 20.37 9.94 7.77
CA ASP A 339 20.29 11.12 6.90
C ASP A 339 19.83 10.84 5.48
N ASN A 340 19.90 9.58 5.04
CA ASN A 340 19.51 9.19 3.70
C ASN A 340 18.91 7.78 3.65
N PRO A 341 17.72 7.56 4.25
CA PRO A 341 17.07 6.28 4.33
C PRO A 341 16.67 5.73 2.95
N ILE A 342 16.60 4.40 2.85
CA ILE A 342 15.91 3.71 1.75
C ILE A 342 14.41 4.00 1.86
N SER A 343 13.70 4.19 0.76
CA SER A 343 12.26 4.43 0.78
C SER A 343 11.51 3.61 -0.29
N LEU A 344 10.41 3.03 0.13
CA LEU A 344 9.54 2.18 -0.69
C LEU A 344 8.14 2.80 -0.72
N HIS A 345 7.58 3.01 -1.91
CA HIS A 345 6.30 3.70 -2.08
C HIS A 345 5.38 2.93 -3.01
N ASP A 346 4.13 2.69 -2.60
CA ASP A 346 3.15 1.97 -3.41
C ASP A 346 3.71 0.64 -3.92
N ILE A 347 4.19 -0.20 -2.99
CA ILE A 347 4.75 -1.52 -3.28
C ILE A 347 3.70 -2.58 -2.97
N TYR A 348 3.39 -3.38 -3.98
CA TYR A 348 2.37 -4.40 -3.87
C TYR A 348 2.95 -5.78 -4.19
N CYS A 349 2.71 -6.76 -3.33
CA CYS A 349 3.09 -8.15 -3.57
C CYS A 349 1.85 -9.03 -3.57
N ARG A 350 1.82 -9.98 -4.52
CA ARG A 350 0.68 -10.89 -4.67
C ARG A 350 1.14 -12.33 -4.80
N VAL A 351 0.48 -13.22 -4.03
CA VAL A 351 0.71 -14.66 -4.09
C VAL A 351 -0.61 -15.34 -4.47
N GLY A 352 -0.71 -15.89 -5.67
CA GLY A 352 -1.97 -16.37 -6.23
C GLY A 352 -2.82 -15.26 -6.86
N GLY A 353 -4.08 -15.54 -7.16
CA GLY A 353 -5.03 -14.62 -7.79
C GLY A 353 -4.92 -14.61 -9.31
N ALA A 354 -3.97 -13.89 -9.89
CA ALA A 354 -3.77 -13.84 -11.33
C ALA A 354 -2.97 -15.03 -11.87
N VAL A 355 -1.95 -15.47 -11.13
CA VAL A 355 -1.09 -16.61 -11.47
C VAL A 355 -0.88 -17.45 -10.22
N VAL A 356 -0.65 -18.75 -10.38
CA VAL A 356 -0.21 -19.60 -9.27
C VAL A 356 1.19 -19.17 -8.85
N GLY A 357 1.41 -18.91 -7.55
CA GLY A 357 2.69 -18.42 -7.06
C GLY A 357 2.99 -18.90 -5.65
N GLN A 358 4.29 -18.91 -5.29
CA GLN A 358 4.77 -19.35 -3.98
C GLN A 358 5.96 -18.50 -3.53
N THR A 359 6.00 -18.17 -2.25
CA THR A 359 7.16 -17.54 -1.62
C THR A 359 7.14 -17.79 -0.11
N GLU A 360 8.30 -17.88 0.54
CA GLU A 360 8.33 -17.94 2.01
C GLU A 360 7.89 -16.60 2.62
N THR A 361 8.33 -15.48 2.04
CA THR A 361 8.01 -14.12 2.49
C THR A 361 7.80 -13.21 1.27
N THR A 362 6.90 -12.23 1.34
CA THR A 362 6.80 -11.28 0.23
C THR A 362 7.85 -10.18 0.32
N VAL A 363 8.02 -9.55 1.47
CA VAL A 363 9.01 -8.48 1.66
C VAL A 363 9.85 -8.76 2.91
N THR A 364 11.17 -8.76 2.74
CA THR A 364 12.14 -8.84 3.84
C THR A 364 12.96 -7.55 3.88
N ILE A 365 12.93 -6.86 5.01
CA ILE A 365 13.70 -5.63 5.24
C ILE A 365 14.80 -5.94 6.25
N ASN A 366 16.05 -5.95 5.79
CA ASN A 366 17.24 -6.18 6.61
C ASN A 366 17.98 -4.88 6.94
N SER A 367 17.99 -3.90 6.02
CA SER A 367 18.64 -2.62 6.24
C SER A 367 17.93 -1.79 7.30
N ASN A 368 18.69 -0.99 8.03
CA ASN A 368 18.20 -0.01 8.99
C ASN A 368 17.64 1.24 8.30
N TYR A 369 16.82 2.02 9.01
CA TYR A 369 16.26 3.31 8.56
C TYR A 369 15.50 3.24 7.24
N VAL A 370 14.73 2.18 7.03
CA VAL A 370 13.86 2.06 5.84
C VAL A 370 12.53 2.74 6.09
N ILE A 371 12.06 3.50 5.12
CA ILE A 371 10.71 4.10 5.10
C ILE A 371 9.85 3.31 4.13
N GLY A 372 8.77 2.72 4.63
CA GLY A 372 7.70 2.13 3.84
C GLY A 372 6.48 3.07 3.79
N ASP A 373 5.92 3.30 2.61
CA ASP A 373 4.81 4.20 2.43
C ASP A 373 3.79 3.61 1.47
N HIS A 374 2.77 2.97 2.03
CA HIS A 374 1.70 2.27 1.38
C HIS A 374 2.14 0.95 0.73
N PHE A 375 1.95 -0.14 1.48
CA PHE A 375 2.14 -1.52 1.01
C PHE A 375 0.81 -2.25 0.99
N TRP A 376 0.59 -3.07 -0.02
CA TRP A 376 -0.37 -4.17 0.05
C TRP A 376 0.32 -5.49 -0.28
N LEU A 377 0.45 -6.31 0.74
CA LEU A 377 1.04 -7.64 0.67
C LEU A 377 -0.12 -8.62 0.82
N TRP A 378 -0.41 -9.37 -0.24
CA TRP A 378 -1.62 -10.15 -0.33
C TRP A 378 -1.35 -11.58 -0.80
N ARG A 379 -1.70 -12.54 0.04
CA ARG A 379 -1.94 -13.91 -0.41
C ARG A 379 -3.40 -13.95 -0.85
N ALA A 380 -3.64 -14.21 -2.12
CA ALA A 380 -4.98 -14.14 -2.69
C ALA A 380 -5.95 -15.11 -1.99
N ASP A 381 -7.13 -14.60 -1.66
CA ASP A 381 -8.27 -15.36 -1.14
C ASP A 381 -9.24 -15.80 -2.23
N HIS A 382 -9.07 -15.28 -3.45
CA HIS A 382 -9.83 -15.63 -4.64
C HIS A 382 -8.98 -15.53 -5.91
N GLY A 383 -9.46 -16.10 -7.02
CA GLY A 383 -8.69 -16.25 -8.26
C GLY A 383 -8.06 -17.63 -8.38
N VAL A 384 -6.87 -17.75 -8.96
CA VAL A 384 -6.17 -19.03 -9.12
C VAL A 384 -5.12 -19.25 -8.04
N GLY A 385 -4.87 -20.51 -7.64
CA GLY A 385 -3.83 -20.86 -6.67
C GLY A 385 -4.11 -20.33 -5.26
N THR A 386 -5.36 -20.34 -4.82
CA THR A 386 -5.80 -19.74 -3.53
C THR A 386 -6.15 -20.76 -2.46
N GLU A 387 -6.19 -22.06 -2.81
CA GLU A 387 -6.43 -23.11 -1.83
C GLU A 387 -5.33 -23.17 -0.78
N TRP A 388 -5.60 -23.75 0.39
CA TRP A 388 -4.63 -23.80 1.50
C TRP A 388 -3.30 -24.42 1.12
N MET A 389 -3.31 -25.48 0.30
CA MET A 389 -2.11 -26.19 -0.15
C MET A 389 -1.49 -25.60 -1.42
N ASP A 390 -2.22 -24.72 -2.11
CA ASP A 390 -1.68 -23.95 -3.21
C ASP A 390 -1.01 -22.68 -2.68
N GLY A 391 -0.08 -22.11 -3.43
CA GLY A 391 0.50 -20.82 -3.09
C GLY A 391 1.08 -20.76 -1.69
N GLN A 392 2.05 -21.64 -1.38
CA GLN A 392 2.74 -21.64 -0.08
C GLN A 392 3.32 -20.26 0.20
N ASN A 393 2.98 -19.72 1.36
CA ASN A 393 3.47 -18.43 1.79
C ASN A 393 3.39 -18.32 3.32
N LYS A 394 4.53 -18.08 3.94
CA LYS A 394 4.62 -18.08 5.39
C LYS A 394 4.34 -16.71 5.98
N HIS A 395 5.00 -15.67 5.48
CA HIS A 395 4.90 -14.32 6.01
C HIS A 395 4.66 -13.29 4.91
N GLY A 396 3.89 -12.25 5.23
CA GLY A 396 3.80 -11.07 4.37
C GLY A 396 5.05 -10.22 4.49
N LEU A 397 5.27 -9.62 5.65
CA LEU A 397 6.40 -8.75 5.92
C LEU A 397 7.28 -9.32 7.04
N VAL A 398 8.59 -9.37 6.82
CA VAL A 398 9.59 -9.61 7.87
C VAL A 398 10.53 -8.40 7.94
N VAL A 399 10.63 -7.79 9.12
CA VAL A 399 11.52 -6.64 9.36
C VAL A 399 12.61 -7.06 10.34
N ASN A 400 13.83 -7.15 9.87
CA ASN A 400 15.02 -7.42 10.67
C ASN A 400 15.80 -6.15 11.00
N GLY A 401 15.72 -5.12 10.15
CA GLY A 401 16.43 -3.85 10.31
C GLY A 401 15.85 -2.96 11.41
N ASP A 402 16.69 -2.15 12.01
CA ASP A 402 16.35 -1.19 13.05
C ASP A 402 15.82 0.13 12.46
N HIS A 403 15.06 0.89 13.26
CA HIS A 403 14.55 2.21 12.88
C HIS A 403 13.70 2.23 11.60
N VAL A 404 13.07 1.12 11.24
CA VAL A 404 12.16 1.04 10.10
C VAL A 404 10.83 1.70 10.45
N THR A 405 10.30 2.54 9.56
CA THR A 405 9.02 3.23 9.74
C THR A 405 8.10 2.91 8.56
N ILE A 406 6.88 2.42 8.82
CA ILE A 406 5.92 2.07 7.77
C ILE A 406 4.61 2.83 8.00
N TYR A 407 4.13 3.47 6.93
CA TYR A 407 2.84 4.14 6.82
C TYR A 407 1.93 3.36 5.87
N GLY A 408 0.72 3.00 6.32
CA GLY A 408 -0.25 2.32 5.46
C GLY A 408 0.17 0.91 5.06
N LEU A 409 0.30 0.02 6.02
CA LEU A 409 0.60 -1.40 5.81
C LEU A 409 -0.70 -2.20 5.73
N PHE A 410 -1.02 -2.69 4.54
CA PHE A 410 -2.08 -3.67 4.30
C PHE A 410 -1.42 -5.03 4.10
N ASN A 411 -1.79 -6.03 4.91
CA ASN A 411 -1.07 -7.30 4.95
C ASN A 411 -2.02 -8.46 5.27
N GLU A 412 -2.25 -9.39 4.30
CA GLU A 412 -3.42 -10.23 4.31
C GLU A 412 -3.17 -11.68 3.89
N HIS A 413 -3.84 -12.60 4.61
CA HIS A 413 -4.06 -14.02 4.33
C HIS A 413 -2.84 -14.93 4.34
N PHE A 414 -1.69 -14.50 4.84
CA PHE A 414 -0.49 -15.33 4.96
C PHE A 414 -0.66 -16.46 5.98
N GLN A 415 -0.07 -17.61 5.72
CA GLN A 415 -0.25 -18.83 6.51
C GLN A 415 0.47 -18.80 7.87
N GLY A 416 1.47 -17.94 8.04
CA GLY A 416 2.11 -17.63 9.32
C GLY A 416 1.73 -16.22 9.78
N TYR A 417 2.70 -15.48 10.33
CA TYR A 417 2.48 -14.08 10.70
C TYR A 417 2.28 -13.21 9.46
N GLN A 418 1.26 -12.34 9.47
CA GLN A 418 1.13 -11.35 8.41
C GLN A 418 2.35 -10.41 8.47
N THR A 419 2.68 -9.92 9.67
CA THR A 419 3.87 -9.08 9.94
C THR A 419 4.68 -9.68 11.08
N LEU A 420 5.98 -9.91 10.85
CA LEU A 420 6.96 -10.34 11.84
C LEU A 420 8.05 -9.27 11.99
N TRP A 421 8.08 -8.62 13.15
CA TRP A 421 9.03 -7.55 13.43
C TRP A 421 10.11 -7.99 14.41
N LYS A 422 11.37 -7.85 14.04
CA LYS A 422 12.53 -8.26 14.84
C LYS A 422 13.53 -7.12 15.10
N GLY A 423 13.45 -6.03 14.32
CA GLY A 423 14.33 -4.87 14.47
C GLY A 423 13.88 -3.95 15.59
N GLU A 424 14.83 -3.21 16.15
CA GLU A 424 14.61 -2.23 17.19
C GLU A 424 14.04 -0.91 16.64
N HIS A 425 13.35 -0.14 17.50
CA HIS A 425 12.82 1.19 17.19
C HIS A 425 11.90 1.21 15.96
N GLY A 426 11.22 0.11 15.70
CA GLY A 426 10.26 -0.02 14.60
C GLY A 426 9.01 0.82 14.82
N ARG A 427 8.41 1.31 13.72
CA ARG A 427 7.18 2.10 13.75
C ARG A 427 6.21 1.67 12.68
N THR A 428 4.94 1.52 13.04
CA THR A 428 3.84 1.29 12.09
C THR A 428 2.69 2.25 12.38
N TYR A 429 2.32 3.04 11.38
CA TYR A 429 1.16 3.94 11.44
C TYR A 429 0.15 3.51 10.38
N PHE A 430 -1.00 3.09 10.82
CA PHE A 430 -2.04 2.40 10.08
C PHE A 430 -1.64 0.99 9.65
N TYR A 431 -2.30 0.02 10.23
CA TYR A 431 -2.22 -1.38 9.87
C TYR A 431 -3.61 -1.92 9.56
N GLN A 432 -3.83 -2.43 8.36
CA GLN A 432 -5.02 -3.16 7.99
C GLN A 432 -4.61 -4.59 7.67
N SER A 433 -5.29 -5.55 8.26
CA SER A 433 -4.94 -6.95 8.07
C SER A 433 -6.16 -7.85 8.08
N GLU A 434 -6.10 -8.84 7.23
CA GLU A 434 -7.03 -9.95 7.18
C GLU A 434 -6.25 -11.24 7.40
N ILE A 435 -6.64 -12.03 8.40
CA ILE A 435 -6.02 -13.34 8.62
C ILE A 435 -6.54 -14.35 7.60
N PRO A 436 -5.82 -15.48 7.36
CA PRO A 436 -6.24 -16.42 6.31
C PRO A 436 -7.66 -16.93 6.52
N TYR A 437 -8.42 -17.06 5.43
CA TYR A 437 -9.84 -17.42 5.47
C TYR A 437 -10.07 -18.93 5.58
N HIS A 438 -9.15 -19.77 5.11
CA HIS A 438 -9.35 -21.22 4.94
C HIS A 438 -8.33 -22.10 5.69
N PRO A 439 -7.89 -21.76 6.92
CA PRO A 439 -7.00 -22.66 7.65
C PRO A 439 -7.77 -23.96 7.97
N PRO A 440 -7.24 -25.15 7.61
CA PRO A 440 -8.02 -26.39 7.70
C PRO A 440 -8.39 -26.79 9.14
N SER A 441 -7.48 -26.61 10.07
CA SER A 441 -7.68 -26.87 11.51
C SER A 441 -6.64 -26.15 12.36
N ILE A 442 -6.86 -26.14 13.68
CA ILE A 442 -5.90 -25.57 14.65
C ILE A 442 -4.61 -26.40 14.70
N GLU A 443 -4.65 -27.71 14.48
CA GLU A 443 -3.46 -28.56 14.45
C GLU A 443 -2.54 -28.24 13.27
N ILE A 444 -3.09 -27.75 12.17
CA ILE A 444 -2.34 -27.34 10.99
C ILE A 444 -1.93 -25.86 11.06
N TRP A 445 -2.82 -25.02 11.61
CA TRP A 445 -2.59 -23.59 11.71
C TRP A 445 -2.49 -23.15 13.17
N ASN A 446 -1.28 -23.26 13.71
CA ASN A 446 -0.99 -22.89 15.10
C ASN A 446 0.46 -22.40 15.26
N ASP A 447 0.66 -21.55 16.27
CA ASP A 447 1.98 -21.12 16.73
C ASP A 447 2.29 -21.78 18.09
N ASN A 448 3.04 -22.89 18.06
CA ASN A 448 3.43 -23.60 19.29
C ASN A 448 2.25 -23.91 20.23
N GLU A 449 1.22 -24.56 19.70
CA GLU A 449 -0.02 -24.93 20.40
C GLU A 449 -1.02 -23.77 20.61
N LYS A 450 -0.68 -22.51 20.31
CA LYS A 450 -1.65 -21.42 20.29
C LYS A 450 -2.46 -21.46 19.01
N PRO A 451 -3.78 -21.31 19.05
CA PRO A 451 -4.62 -21.26 17.88
C PRO A 451 -4.26 -20.10 16.93
N GLY A 452 -3.80 -20.43 15.73
CA GLY A 452 -3.44 -19.47 14.69
C GLY A 452 -2.11 -18.72 14.95
N TYR A 453 -1.75 -17.88 13.99
CA TYR A 453 -0.63 -16.95 14.09
C TYR A 453 -1.17 -15.53 14.26
N ALA A 454 -0.66 -14.80 15.25
CA ALA A 454 -0.99 -13.39 15.42
C ALA A 454 -0.78 -12.63 14.10
N SER A 455 -1.68 -11.72 13.75
CA SER A 455 -1.53 -10.92 12.56
C SER A 455 -0.26 -10.05 12.61
N TYR A 456 0.02 -9.46 13.76
CA TYR A 456 1.19 -8.63 13.99
C TYR A 456 2.01 -9.21 15.16
N LYS A 457 3.22 -9.66 14.87
CA LYS A 457 4.15 -10.21 15.86
C LYS A 457 5.39 -9.33 15.97
N VAL A 458 5.69 -8.85 17.18
CA VAL A 458 7.00 -8.28 17.54
C VAL A 458 7.78 -9.35 18.31
N ALA A 459 9.02 -9.61 17.90
CA ALA A 459 9.86 -10.65 18.52
C ALA A 459 10.20 -10.32 19.97
N ASP A 460 10.36 -11.35 20.78
CA ASP A 460 10.47 -11.24 22.24
C ASP A 460 11.73 -10.48 22.72
N ASN A 461 12.76 -10.38 21.88
CA ASN A 461 13.99 -9.65 22.19
C ASN A 461 13.92 -8.14 21.89
N VAL A 462 12.88 -7.66 21.19
CA VAL A 462 12.74 -6.25 20.84
C VAL A 462 12.37 -5.42 22.05
N GLN A 463 13.14 -4.37 22.32
CA GLN A 463 12.95 -3.51 23.48
C GLN A 463 12.08 -2.28 23.20
N ASN A 464 12.11 -1.80 21.94
CA ASN A 464 11.45 -0.57 21.54
C ASN A 464 10.68 -0.77 20.24
N HIS A 465 9.38 -0.53 20.28
CA HIS A 465 8.51 -0.61 19.10
C HIS A 465 7.23 0.19 19.32
N GLU A 466 6.74 0.88 18.30
CA GLU A 466 5.44 1.52 18.35
C GLU A 466 4.56 1.18 17.14
N ALA A 467 3.28 0.95 17.38
CA ALA A 467 2.30 0.75 16.29
C ALA A 467 0.96 1.36 16.69
N TYR A 468 0.41 2.22 15.81
CA TYR A 468 -0.79 2.99 16.09
C TYR A 468 -1.83 2.85 14.99
N GLY A 469 -3.10 2.60 15.41
CA GLY A 469 -4.23 2.48 14.49
C GLY A 469 -4.22 1.18 13.72
N LEU A 470 -4.50 0.07 14.39
CA LEU A 470 -4.43 -1.27 13.82
C LEU A 470 -5.84 -1.88 13.72
N GLY A 471 -6.19 -2.34 12.53
CA GLY A 471 -7.45 -3.04 12.26
C GLY A 471 -7.18 -4.45 11.75
N ILE A 472 -7.69 -5.46 12.47
CA ILE A 472 -7.47 -6.88 12.17
C ILE A 472 -8.83 -7.55 11.99
N TYR A 473 -8.96 -8.22 10.85
CA TYR A 473 -10.18 -8.85 10.39
C TYR A 473 -10.05 -10.36 10.33
N SER A 474 -11.07 -11.08 10.77
CA SER A 474 -11.22 -12.52 10.57
C SER A 474 -12.48 -12.85 9.78
N PHE A 475 -12.37 -13.78 8.83
CA PHE A 475 -13.48 -14.24 8.01
C PHE A 475 -13.27 -15.72 7.70
N PHE A 476 -13.49 -16.58 8.69
CA PHE A 476 -13.28 -18.00 8.52
C PHE A 476 -14.36 -18.62 7.64
N SER A 477 -13.98 -19.00 6.44
CA SER A 477 -14.84 -19.66 5.43
C SER A 477 -14.19 -20.98 5.02
N GLY A 478 -14.90 -21.79 4.27
CA GLY A 478 -14.45 -23.13 3.93
C GLY A 478 -14.98 -24.20 4.88
N GLU A 479 -15.34 -25.34 4.32
CA GLU A 479 -16.05 -26.40 5.02
C GLU A 479 -15.24 -26.96 6.21
N GLN A 480 -13.95 -27.21 6.01
CA GLN A 480 -13.06 -27.74 7.07
C GLN A 480 -12.83 -26.72 8.18
N THR A 481 -12.59 -25.47 7.82
CA THR A 481 -12.37 -24.36 8.78
C THR A 481 -13.57 -24.18 9.70
N VAL A 482 -14.77 -24.21 9.13
CA VAL A 482 -16.03 -24.07 9.87
C VAL A 482 -16.30 -25.27 10.76
N SER A 483 -16.15 -26.50 10.24
CA SER A 483 -16.40 -27.72 11.00
C SER A 483 -15.44 -27.92 12.17
N ASN A 484 -14.19 -27.42 12.06
CA ASN A 484 -13.18 -27.48 13.10
C ASN A 484 -13.20 -26.27 14.06
N ASN A 485 -14.16 -25.36 13.89
CA ASN A 485 -14.34 -24.16 14.74
C ASN A 485 -13.03 -23.38 14.96
N VAL A 486 -12.30 -23.11 13.88
CA VAL A 486 -11.01 -22.40 13.93
C VAL A 486 -11.20 -20.99 14.49
N ARG A 487 -10.33 -20.60 15.40
CA ARG A 487 -10.27 -19.25 16.00
C ARG A 487 -8.83 -18.78 16.07
N LEU A 488 -8.64 -17.46 16.14
CA LEU A 488 -7.34 -16.84 16.40
C LEU A 488 -7.20 -16.55 17.90
N GLU A 489 -6.09 -16.96 18.52
CA GLU A 489 -5.87 -16.70 19.93
C GLU A 489 -5.61 -15.22 20.23
N ASN A 490 -4.65 -14.61 19.54
CA ASN A 490 -4.33 -13.20 19.70
C ASN A 490 -4.29 -12.51 18.33
N ALA A 491 -4.92 -11.35 18.20
CA ALA A 491 -4.76 -10.52 16.99
C ALA A 491 -3.32 -10.00 16.89
N MET A 492 -2.70 -9.66 18.02
CA MET A 492 -1.32 -9.20 18.11
C MET A 492 -0.55 -9.90 19.22
N GLU A 493 0.76 -10.06 19.02
CA GLU A 493 1.69 -10.52 20.06
C GLU A 493 2.94 -9.64 20.09
N VAL A 494 3.26 -9.08 21.23
CA VAL A 494 4.41 -8.19 21.43
C VAL A 494 5.09 -8.49 22.78
N PRO A 495 6.40 -8.18 22.95
CA PRO A 495 7.08 -8.36 24.22
C PRO A 495 6.59 -7.35 25.27
N ASN A 496 6.89 -7.64 26.56
CA ASN A 496 6.48 -6.77 27.67
C ASN A 496 7.62 -5.85 28.15
N HIS A 497 8.29 -5.19 27.22
CA HIS A 497 9.34 -4.20 27.53
C HIS A 497 8.80 -2.77 27.56
N SER A 498 9.32 -1.92 28.43
CA SER A 498 8.80 -0.56 28.67
C SER A 498 8.82 0.36 27.45
N GLY A 499 9.65 0.06 26.43
CA GLY A 499 9.69 0.75 25.15
C GLY A 499 8.69 0.25 24.10
N ILE A 500 7.84 -0.72 24.44
CA ILE A 500 6.78 -1.23 23.55
C ILE A 500 5.50 -0.43 23.78
N GLU A 501 4.97 0.16 22.69
CA GLU A 501 3.74 0.92 22.74
C GLU A 501 2.84 0.63 21.53
N ILE A 502 1.68 0.04 21.79
CA ILE A 502 0.66 -0.26 20.78
C ILE A 502 -0.59 0.54 21.16
N ARG A 503 -1.16 1.30 20.21
CA ARG A 503 -2.36 2.09 20.47
C ARG A 503 -3.45 1.84 19.44
N HIS A 504 -4.69 1.78 19.93
CA HIS A 504 -5.90 1.77 19.11
C HIS A 504 -5.98 0.54 18.22
N ILE A 505 -6.40 -0.57 18.81
CA ILE A 505 -6.61 -1.84 18.10
C ILE A 505 -8.11 -2.01 17.84
N SER A 506 -8.48 -2.24 16.59
CA SER A 506 -9.83 -2.63 16.18
C SER A 506 -9.79 -4.08 15.69
N THR A 507 -10.71 -4.91 16.16
CA THR A 507 -10.87 -6.29 15.71
C THR A 507 -12.29 -6.52 15.23
N PHE A 508 -12.45 -7.21 14.08
CA PHE A 508 -13.76 -7.58 13.54
C PHE A 508 -13.77 -9.04 13.12
N ALA A 509 -14.86 -9.76 13.40
CA ALA A 509 -15.09 -11.11 12.91
C ALA A 509 -16.30 -11.13 11.98
N GLY A 510 -16.07 -11.39 10.67
CA GLY A 510 -17.10 -11.31 9.65
C GLY A 510 -17.93 -12.59 9.49
N LEU A 511 -17.30 -13.76 9.59
CA LEU A 511 -17.95 -15.06 9.38
C LEU A 511 -17.22 -16.15 10.17
N ASN A 512 -17.97 -16.96 10.92
CA ASN A 512 -17.52 -18.07 11.75
C ASN A 512 -16.28 -17.77 12.65
N GLY A 513 -16.02 -18.61 13.63
CA GLY A 513 -14.86 -18.49 14.51
C GLY A 513 -14.82 -17.17 15.27
N GLY A 514 -13.70 -16.47 15.19
CA GLY A 514 -13.48 -15.18 15.85
C GLY A 514 -12.04 -14.99 16.33
N ILE A 515 -11.84 -13.95 17.14
CA ILE A 515 -10.55 -13.60 17.74
C ILE A 515 -10.73 -13.61 19.26
N ASN A 516 -9.92 -14.38 19.98
CA ASN A 516 -10.07 -14.53 21.41
C ASN A 516 -9.60 -13.30 22.19
N HIS A 517 -8.48 -12.69 21.76
CA HIS A 517 -7.88 -11.54 22.43
C HIS A 517 -7.33 -10.53 21.42
N SER A 518 -7.40 -9.24 21.78
CA SER A 518 -6.82 -8.19 20.94
C SER A 518 -5.29 -8.24 20.93
N ILE A 519 -4.65 -8.49 22.10
CA ILE A 519 -3.19 -8.52 22.23
C ILE A 519 -2.77 -9.30 23.49
N ASN A 520 -1.82 -10.24 23.37
CA ASN A 520 -1.17 -10.91 24.51
C ASN A 520 -2.13 -11.49 25.56
N GLY A 521 -3.25 -12.09 25.19
CA GLY A 521 -4.28 -12.56 26.13
C GLY A 521 -5.10 -11.43 26.79
N LEU A 522 -5.00 -10.20 26.28
CA LEU A 522 -5.71 -9.02 26.78
C LEU A 522 -6.70 -8.49 25.74
N GLY A 523 -7.64 -7.68 26.22
CA GLY A 523 -8.68 -7.09 25.39
C GLY A 523 -9.88 -8.02 25.18
N PRO A 524 -10.96 -7.48 24.57
CA PRO A 524 -12.18 -8.23 24.38
C PRO A 524 -12.03 -9.36 23.36
N SER A 525 -12.78 -10.44 23.56
CA SER A 525 -13.08 -11.41 22.50
C SER A 525 -13.96 -10.75 21.44
N THR A 526 -13.73 -11.10 20.18
CA THR A 526 -14.52 -10.62 19.03
C THR A 526 -15.24 -11.80 18.40
N GLU A 527 -16.55 -11.82 18.57
CA GLU A 527 -17.43 -12.85 18.01
C GLU A 527 -17.96 -12.40 16.63
N VAL A 528 -18.53 -13.35 15.90
CA VAL A 528 -19.09 -13.11 14.56
C VAL A 528 -20.08 -11.94 14.54
N GLY A 529 -19.88 -11.01 13.62
CA GLY A 529 -20.66 -9.77 13.47
C GLY A 529 -20.28 -8.65 14.44
N GLU A 530 -19.27 -8.86 15.28
CA GLU A 530 -18.84 -7.84 16.24
C GLU A 530 -17.62 -7.07 15.76
N LEU A 531 -17.64 -5.76 16.04
CA LEU A 531 -16.51 -4.86 15.99
C LEU A 531 -16.14 -4.49 17.42
N LYS A 532 -14.90 -4.74 17.80
CA LYS A 532 -14.36 -4.40 19.12
C LYS A 532 -13.20 -3.42 18.99
N HIS A 533 -13.11 -2.53 19.94
CA HIS A 533 -12.02 -1.57 20.08
C HIS A 533 -11.30 -1.80 21.40
N TYR A 534 -9.98 -1.70 21.38
CA TYR A 534 -9.13 -1.82 22.54
C TYR A 534 -8.06 -0.73 22.52
N ASP A 535 -7.87 -0.05 23.66
CA ASP A 535 -6.98 1.13 23.74
C ASP A 535 -5.55 0.82 23.34
N GLY A 536 -5.09 -0.41 23.60
CA GLY A 536 -3.78 -0.89 23.20
C GLY A 536 -2.99 -1.51 24.36
N PHE A 537 -1.67 -1.52 24.21
CA PHE A 537 -0.75 -2.15 25.14
C PHE A 537 0.48 -1.25 25.35
N LYS A 538 0.89 -1.15 26.60
CA LYS A 538 2.17 -0.56 26.97
C LYS A 538 2.92 -1.53 27.87
N GLY A 539 4.12 -1.91 27.45
CA GLY A 539 5.00 -2.78 28.20
C GLY A 539 5.49 -2.12 29.51
N LYS A 540 5.91 -2.94 30.47
CA LYS A 540 6.20 -2.48 31.83
C LYS A 540 7.58 -2.90 32.36
N GLU A 541 8.23 -3.89 31.74
CA GLU A 541 9.49 -4.48 32.21
C GLU A 541 10.71 -3.94 31.47
#